data_c3182dda47f8e79e968245cf8512a040
#
_entry.id   c3182dda47f8e79e968245cf8512a040
#
_cell.length_a   1.000
_cell.length_b   1.000
_cell.length_c   1.000
_cell.angle_alpha   90.00
_cell.angle_beta   90.00
_cell.angle_gamma   90.00
#
_symmetry.space_group_name_H-M   'P 1'
#
loop_
_entity.id
_entity.type
_entity.pdbx_description
1 polymer ?
#
loop_
_entity_poly.entity_id
_entity_poly.type
_entity_poly.pdbx_seq_one_letter_code
_entity_poly.pdbx_strand_id
1 'polypeptide(L)'
;MTIEQVVDGLPVSESQYYKVSKGASAFRRQEHLVLVLERLGVTDEDDVGFLVDIHRDGLSRGWWSTYSRTMPSGMAFYVGLEDGAKAMRCWTPTYVLGLLQTEEYMRAQFAAAKPVDETTTESIERGVEVRMQRKRILTRDNPLELRVILSEASLRNVVGSPAVMRKQYEEIIRLAELNNLTIQILPAKHETYRCAYDFNLMEFGESLPTVVQMDTVDGGSNVTDKDTEIWRFSRRYDVLRDGALPVGRTPKFLNDLVREI
;
A
#
# COMPACT_ATOMS: atom_id res chain seq x y z
N MET A 1 11.10 -31.79 6.87
CA MET A 1 10.38 -32.67 5.93
C MET A 1 10.66 -32.19 4.51
N THR A 2 10.79 -33.10 3.54
CA THR A 2 10.82 -32.76 2.10
C THR A 2 9.39 -32.50 1.60
N ILE A 3 9.25 -31.85 0.43
CA ILE A 3 7.92 -31.61 -0.16
C ILE A 3 7.20 -32.94 -0.39
N GLU A 4 7.86 -33.94 -0.93
CA GLU A 4 7.34 -35.30 -1.12
C GLU A 4 6.78 -35.88 0.19
N GLN A 5 7.53 -35.78 1.29
CA GLN A 5 7.07 -36.24 2.62
C GLN A 5 5.85 -35.49 3.16
N VAL A 6 5.71 -34.19 2.84
CA VAL A 6 4.56 -33.39 3.29
C VAL A 6 3.29 -33.83 2.56
N VAL A 7 3.37 -34.08 1.25
CA VAL A 7 2.17 -34.37 0.44
C VAL A 7 1.86 -35.86 0.29
N ASP A 8 2.73 -36.73 0.78
CA ASP A 8 2.55 -38.20 0.67
C ASP A 8 1.21 -38.64 1.28
N GLY A 9 0.39 -39.30 0.46
CA GLY A 9 -0.96 -39.75 0.84
C GLY A 9 -2.01 -38.63 0.99
N LEU A 10 -1.66 -37.36 0.74
CA LEU A 10 -2.63 -36.24 0.75
C LEU A 10 -3.20 -35.97 -0.65
N PRO A 11 -4.44 -35.42 -0.75
CA PRO A 11 -5.03 -35.03 -2.02
C PRO A 11 -4.43 -33.72 -2.56
N VAL A 12 -3.13 -33.52 -2.41
CA VAL A 12 -2.34 -32.33 -2.75
C VAL A 12 -1.12 -32.77 -3.53
N SER A 13 -0.90 -32.23 -4.75
CA SER A 13 0.33 -32.51 -5.51
C SER A 13 1.52 -31.68 -5.02
N GLU A 14 2.74 -32.17 -5.23
CA GLU A 14 3.97 -31.43 -4.93
C GLU A 14 4.00 -30.03 -5.59
N SER A 15 3.60 -29.96 -6.88
CA SER A 15 3.51 -28.71 -7.62
C SER A 15 2.52 -27.72 -6.99
N GLN A 16 1.38 -28.21 -6.49
CA GLN A 16 0.38 -27.37 -5.81
C GLN A 16 0.93 -26.90 -4.46
N TYR A 17 1.49 -27.79 -3.65
CA TYR A 17 2.13 -27.43 -2.38
C TYR A 17 3.24 -26.38 -2.57
N TYR A 18 4.14 -26.63 -3.55
CA TYR A 18 5.22 -25.68 -3.87
C TYR A 18 4.71 -24.28 -4.21
N LYS A 19 3.67 -24.18 -5.07
CA LYS A 19 3.06 -22.89 -5.43
C LYS A 19 2.46 -22.19 -4.22
N VAL A 20 1.77 -22.94 -3.35
CA VAL A 20 1.17 -22.39 -2.13
C VAL A 20 2.24 -21.95 -1.14
N SER A 21 3.27 -22.76 -0.91
CA SER A 21 4.38 -22.41 0.00
C SER A 21 5.21 -21.20 -0.45
N LYS A 22 5.12 -20.83 -1.75
CA LYS A 22 5.74 -19.62 -2.32
C LYS A 22 4.76 -18.44 -2.46
N GLY A 23 3.53 -18.57 -1.95
CA GLY A 23 2.52 -17.51 -2.08
C GLY A 23 2.00 -17.29 -3.51
N ALA A 24 2.38 -18.17 -4.46
CA ALA A 24 1.97 -18.05 -5.87
C ALA A 24 0.55 -18.60 -6.14
N SER A 25 -0.05 -19.28 -5.17
CA SER A 25 -1.38 -19.88 -5.26
C SER A 25 -1.93 -20.14 -3.86
N ALA A 26 -3.21 -20.48 -3.77
CA ALA A 26 -3.83 -20.96 -2.54
C ALA A 26 -4.48 -22.34 -2.77
N PHE A 27 -4.69 -23.10 -1.71
CA PHE A 27 -5.50 -24.32 -1.80
C PHE A 27 -6.95 -23.93 -2.10
N ARG A 28 -7.56 -24.56 -3.09
CA ARG A 28 -8.97 -24.29 -3.43
C ARG A 28 -9.95 -24.80 -2.38
N ARG A 29 -9.56 -25.81 -1.61
CA ARG A 29 -10.35 -26.44 -0.56
C ARG A 29 -9.64 -26.23 0.76
N GLN A 30 -10.36 -25.71 1.75
CA GLN A 30 -9.87 -25.51 3.11
C GLN A 30 -9.35 -26.82 3.73
N GLU A 31 -10.02 -27.95 3.44
CA GLU A 31 -9.64 -29.28 3.91
C GLU A 31 -8.18 -29.64 3.53
N HIS A 32 -7.70 -29.23 2.33
CA HIS A 32 -6.32 -29.47 1.91
C HIS A 32 -5.32 -28.68 2.75
N LEU A 33 -5.69 -27.46 3.19
CA LEU A 33 -4.85 -26.68 4.09
C LEU A 33 -4.75 -27.39 5.45
N VAL A 34 -5.88 -27.78 6.04
CA VAL A 34 -5.93 -28.46 7.35
C VAL A 34 -5.07 -29.72 7.34
N LEU A 35 -5.21 -30.59 6.32
CA LEU A 35 -4.40 -31.80 6.17
C LEU A 35 -2.89 -31.51 6.08
N VAL A 36 -2.51 -30.45 5.39
CA VAL A 36 -1.11 -30.02 5.30
C VAL A 36 -0.61 -29.49 6.64
N LEU A 37 -1.41 -28.69 7.35
CA LEU A 37 -1.05 -28.18 8.68
C LEU A 37 -0.85 -29.29 9.71
N GLU A 38 -1.75 -30.27 9.75
CA GLU A 38 -1.62 -31.47 10.59
C GLU A 38 -0.34 -32.23 10.29
N ARG A 39 -0.02 -32.42 9.00
CA ARG A 39 1.21 -33.09 8.55
C ARG A 39 2.48 -32.35 8.99
N LEU A 40 2.42 -30.99 9.03
CA LEU A 40 3.51 -30.14 9.47
C LEU A 40 3.59 -30.04 11.01
N GLY A 41 2.65 -30.67 11.76
CA GLY A 41 2.63 -30.67 13.21
C GLY A 41 1.89 -29.46 13.82
N VAL A 42 1.16 -28.68 13.04
CA VAL A 42 0.27 -27.62 13.53
C VAL A 42 -1.06 -28.26 13.86
N THR A 43 -1.28 -28.56 15.15
CA THR A 43 -2.47 -29.29 15.63
C THR A 43 -3.27 -28.52 16.70
N ASP A 44 -2.78 -27.38 17.15
CA ASP A 44 -3.52 -26.50 18.04
C ASP A 44 -4.75 -25.94 17.31
N GLU A 45 -5.94 -26.06 17.94
CA GLU A 45 -7.20 -25.66 17.29
C GLU A 45 -7.27 -24.15 17.00
N ASP A 46 -6.70 -23.31 17.87
CA ASP A 46 -6.69 -21.86 17.70
C ASP A 46 -5.75 -21.46 16.55
N ASP A 47 -4.56 -22.07 16.48
CA ASP A 47 -3.60 -21.86 15.39
C ASP A 47 -4.15 -22.34 14.04
N VAL A 48 -4.76 -23.52 13.98
CA VAL A 48 -5.39 -24.06 12.78
C VAL A 48 -6.56 -23.16 12.35
N GLY A 49 -7.43 -22.77 13.30
CA GLY A 49 -8.54 -21.86 13.05
C GLY A 49 -8.08 -20.53 12.46
N PHE A 50 -7.05 -19.93 13.06
CA PHE A 50 -6.45 -18.68 12.58
C PHE A 50 -5.90 -18.79 11.15
N LEU A 51 -5.14 -19.85 10.84
CA LEU A 51 -4.58 -20.07 9.52
C LEU A 51 -5.65 -20.37 8.46
N VAL A 52 -6.73 -21.03 8.88
CA VAL A 52 -7.91 -21.28 8.02
C VAL A 52 -8.65 -19.98 7.71
N ASP A 53 -8.79 -19.07 8.67
CA ASP A 53 -9.40 -17.77 8.47
C ASP A 53 -8.58 -16.90 7.51
N ILE A 54 -7.25 -16.84 7.71
CA ILE A 54 -6.34 -16.16 6.76
C ILE A 54 -6.49 -16.75 5.35
N HIS A 55 -6.55 -18.07 5.23
CA HIS A 55 -6.69 -18.74 3.94
C HIS A 55 -8.03 -18.39 3.28
N ARG A 56 -9.14 -18.41 4.04
CA ARG A 56 -10.47 -18.03 3.53
C ARG A 56 -10.50 -16.59 3.06
N ASP A 57 -9.90 -15.69 3.83
CA ASP A 57 -9.82 -14.27 3.50
C ASP A 57 -8.94 -14.05 2.25
N GLY A 58 -7.84 -14.80 2.14
CA GLY A 58 -6.98 -14.81 0.94
C GLY A 58 -7.66 -15.41 -0.30
N LEU A 59 -8.65 -16.29 -0.14
CA LEU A 59 -9.50 -16.82 -1.23
C LEU A 59 -10.65 -15.87 -1.57
N SER A 60 -11.08 -15.02 -0.64
CA SER A 60 -12.03 -13.95 -0.92
C SER A 60 -11.38 -13.01 -1.93
N ARG A 61 -11.87 -13.04 -3.16
CA ARG A 61 -11.38 -12.14 -4.21
C ARG A 61 -11.81 -10.74 -3.84
N GLY A 62 -10.93 -9.96 -3.21
CA GLY A 62 -11.17 -8.55 -2.98
C GLY A 62 -11.56 -7.85 -4.30
N TRP A 63 -12.21 -6.71 -4.21
CA TRP A 63 -12.69 -5.91 -5.35
C TRP A 63 -11.59 -5.68 -6.41
N TRP A 64 -10.31 -5.61 -5.99
CA TRP A 64 -9.15 -5.41 -6.88
C TRP A 64 -8.85 -6.61 -7.78
N SER A 65 -9.36 -7.79 -7.50
CA SER A 65 -9.10 -9.00 -8.28
C SER A 65 -9.57 -8.89 -9.74
N THR A 66 -10.62 -8.11 -9.98
CA THR A 66 -11.14 -7.83 -11.34
C THR A 66 -10.16 -7.00 -12.17
N TYR A 67 -9.29 -6.25 -11.52
CA TYR A 67 -8.28 -5.38 -12.15
C TYR A 67 -6.88 -6.00 -12.18
N SER A 68 -6.67 -7.17 -11.57
CA SER A 68 -5.34 -7.78 -11.39
C SER A 68 -4.56 -8.00 -12.68
N ARG A 69 -5.25 -8.22 -13.81
CA ARG A 69 -4.63 -8.41 -15.12
C ARG A 69 -4.10 -7.12 -15.76
N THR A 70 -4.56 -5.98 -15.30
CA THR A 70 -4.20 -4.65 -15.82
C THR A 70 -3.30 -3.88 -14.86
N MET A 71 -3.06 -4.41 -13.67
CA MET A 71 -2.15 -3.83 -12.69
C MET A 71 -0.70 -4.26 -12.97
N PRO A 72 0.28 -3.39 -12.69
CA PRO A 72 1.69 -3.78 -12.65
C PRO A 72 1.95 -4.94 -11.69
N SER A 73 3.10 -5.61 -11.86
CA SER A 73 3.51 -6.74 -11.02
C SER A 73 3.52 -6.34 -9.53
N GLY A 74 2.94 -7.19 -8.66
CA GLY A 74 2.86 -6.94 -7.22
C GLY A 74 1.79 -5.91 -6.79
N MET A 75 1.24 -5.10 -7.69
CA MET A 75 0.27 -4.06 -7.33
C MET A 75 -1.04 -4.64 -6.76
N ALA A 76 -1.54 -5.75 -7.32
CA ALA A 76 -2.75 -6.39 -6.80
C ALA A 76 -2.54 -6.91 -5.37
N PHE A 77 -1.33 -7.43 -5.08
CA PHE A 77 -0.94 -7.86 -3.74
C PHE A 77 -0.84 -6.66 -2.78
N TYR A 78 -0.19 -5.57 -3.22
CA TYR A 78 -0.11 -4.33 -2.46
C TYR A 78 -1.50 -3.78 -2.10
N VAL A 79 -2.42 -3.70 -3.07
CA VAL A 79 -3.80 -3.23 -2.83
C VAL A 79 -4.52 -4.12 -1.81
N GLY A 80 -4.27 -5.43 -1.85
CA GLY A 80 -4.82 -6.36 -0.86
C GLY A 80 -4.28 -6.11 0.56
N LEU A 81 -2.98 -5.85 0.68
CA LEU A 81 -2.37 -5.48 1.96
C LEU A 81 -2.89 -4.12 2.46
N GLU A 82 -2.97 -3.13 1.59
CA GLU A 82 -3.50 -1.80 1.92
C GLU A 82 -4.96 -1.89 2.40
N ASP A 83 -5.78 -2.70 1.73
CA ASP A 83 -7.18 -2.90 2.12
C ASP A 83 -7.33 -3.59 3.49
N GLY A 84 -6.43 -4.52 3.83
CA GLY A 84 -6.41 -5.21 5.12
C GLY A 84 -5.71 -4.45 6.25
N ALA A 85 -4.96 -3.39 5.94
CA ALA A 85 -4.21 -2.65 6.95
C ALA A 85 -5.13 -1.89 7.93
N LYS A 86 -4.76 -1.89 9.22
CA LYS A 86 -5.38 -1.07 10.26
C LYS A 86 -4.72 0.29 10.39
N ALA A 87 -3.39 0.33 10.23
CA ALA A 87 -2.64 1.57 10.23
C ALA A 87 -1.55 1.57 9.15
N MET A 88 -1.25 2.74 8.61
CA MET A 88 -0.16 2.94 7.66
C MET A 88 0.65 4.19 8.01
N ARG A 89 1.98 4.07 7.87
CA ARG A 89 2.93 5.17 7.95
C ARG A 89 3.65 5.32 6.62
N CYS A 90 3.45 6.44 5.94
CA CYS A 90 3.90 6.65 4.57
C CYS A 90 4.88 7.81 4.46
N TRP A 91 5.89 7.67 3.63
CA TRP A 91 6.77 8.73 3.17
C TRP A 91 6.73 8.84 1.66
N THR A 92 6.50 10.04 1.12
CA THR A 92 6.43 10.28 -0.32
C THR A 92 7.29 11.48 -0.72
N PRO A 93 8.44 11.23 -1.38
CA PRO A 93 9.38 12.29 -1.77
C PRO A 93 9.01 13.01 -3.08
N THR A 94 8.33 12.35 -4.02
CA THR A 94 8.22 12.82 -5.41
C THR A 94 6.81 13.22 -5.81
N TYR A 95 5.81 12.44 -5.43
CA TYR A 95 4.40 12.66 -5.75
C TYR A 95 3.53 12.65 -4.49
N VAL A 96 2.36 13.22 -4.57
CA VAL A 96 1.33 13.06 -3.52
C VAL A 96 0.95 11.59 -3.40
N LEU A 97 0.81 11.07 -2.17
CA LEU A 97 0.38 9.69 -1.92
C LEU A 97 -0.93 9.38 -2.65
N GLY A 98 -1.01 8.21 -3.29
CA GLY A 98 -2.18 7.81 -4.09
C GLY A 98 -3.52 7.92 -3.38
N LEU A 99 -3.58 7.60 -2.07
CA LEU A 99 -4.79 7.74 -1.26
C LEU A 99 -5.26 9.20 -1.06
N LEU A 100 -4.36 10.17 -1.22
CA LEU A 100 -4.66 11.60 -1.07
C LEU A 100 -4.92 12.31 -2.42
N GLN A 101 -4.68 11.63 -3.55
CA GLN A 101 -4.80 12.24 -4.88
C GLN A 101 -6.26 12.52 -5.25
N THR A 102 -6.47 13.63 -5.99
CA THR A 102 -7.72 13.87 -6.72
C THR A 102 -7.72 13.06 -8.04
N GLU A 103 -8.89 12.85 -8.61
CA GLU A 103 -9.02 12.17 -9.90
C GLU A 103 -8.27 12.91 -11.01
N GLU A 104 -8.35 14.25 -11.04
CA GLU A 104 -7.67 15.07 -12.03
C GLU A 104 -6.14 14.97 -11.91
N TYR A 105 -5.62 14.92 -10.68
CA TYR A 105 -4.19 14.71 -10.44
C TYR A 105 -3.73 13.34 -10.94
N MET A 106 -4.50 12.27 -10.63
CA MET A 106 -4.21 10.90 -11.10
C MET A 106 -4.19 10.85 -12.63
N ARG A 107 -5.20 11.42 -13.30
CA ARG A 107 -5.28 11.47 -14.76
C ARG A 107 -4.10 12.19 -15.36
N ALA A 108 -3.74 13.34 -14.82
CA ALA A 108 -2.61 14.12 -15.30
C ALA A 108 -1.28 13.36 -15.12
N GLN A 109 -1.09 12.68 -13.99
CA GLN A 109 0.08 11.86 -13.73
C GLN A 109 0.20 10.70 -14.73
N PHE A 110 -0.88 9.94 -14.95
CA PHE A 110 -0.89 8.85 -15.93
C PHE A 110 -0.72 9.35 -17.36
N ALA A 111 -1.33 10.50 -17.71
CA ALA A 111 -1.18 11.08 -19.03
C ALA A 111 0.27 11.51 -19.30
N ALA A 112 0.97 12.04 -18.30
CA ALA A 112 2.38 12.40 -18.41
C ALA A 112 3.29 11.17 -18.58
N ALA A 113 2.96 10.04 -17.96
CA ALA A 113 3.70 8.78 -18.07
C ALA A 113 3.42 8.02 -19.39
N LYS A 114 2.27 8.29 -20.04
CA LYS A 114 1.82 7.57 -21.23
C LYS A 114 2.88 7.39 -22.34
N PRO A 115 3.68 8.41 -22.70
CA PRO A 115 4.69 8.25 -23.76
C PRO A 115 5.86 7.34 -23.36
N VAL A 116 6.11 7.19 -22.04
CA VAL A 116 7.20 6.38 -21.49
C VAL A 116 6.76 4.94 -21.29
N ASP A 117 5.56 4.76 -20.72
CA ASP A 117 5.01 3.46 -20.35
C ASP A 117 4.22 2.80 -21.50
N GLU A 118 4.08 3.48 -22.65
CA GLU A 118 3.34 3.02 -23.83
C GLU A 118 1.91 2.55 -23.52
N THR A 119 1.28 3.16 -22.50
CA THR A 119 -0.04 2.75 -22.00
C THR A 119 -1.19 3.23 -22.88
N THR A 120 -2.29 2.49 -22.90
CA THR A 120 -3.51 2.88 -23.60
C THR A 120 -4.37 3.83 -22.76
N THR A 121 -5.25 4.60 -23.42
CA THR A 121 -6.23 5.43 -22.69
C THR A 121 -7.13 4.60 -21.79
N GLU A 122 -7.55 3.40 -22.25
CA GLU A 122 -8.34 2.47 -21.45
C GLU A 122 -7.60 2.00 -20.18
N SER A 123 -6.30 1.74 -20.29
CA SER A 123 -5.46 1.37 -19.14
C SER A 123 -5.38 2.52 -18.13
N ILE A 124 -5.30 3.77 -18.60
CA ILE A 124 -5.32 4.97 -17.74
C ILE A 124 -6.64 5.06 -16.98
N GLU A 125 -7.78 4.93 -17.68
CA GLU A 125 -9.11 4.98 -17.05
C GLU A 125 -9.25 3.92 -15.95
N ARG A 126 -8.83 2.69 -16.22
CA ARG A 126 -8.83 1.61 -15.23
C ARG A 126 -7.91 1.89 -14.04
N GLY A 127 -6.73 2.45 -14.29
CA GLY A 127 -5.79 2.85 -13.25
C GLY A 127 -6.37 3.92 -12.32
N VAL A 128 -7.07 4.90 -12.89
CA VAL A 128 -7.80 5.94 -12.12
C VAL A 128 -8.92 5.31 -11.30
N GLU A 129 -9.74 4.44 -11.91
CA GLU A 129 -10.83 3.75 -11.22
C GLU A 129 -10.32 2.96 -10.00
N VAL A 130 -9.26 2.17 -10.16
CA VAL A 130 -8.61 1.43 -9.08
C VAL A 130 -8.16 2.38 -7.95
N ARG A 131 -7.48 3.48 -8.29
CA ARG A 131 -7.01 4.45 -7.29
C ARG A 131 -8.16 5.12 -6.56
N MET A 132 -9.25 5.45 -7.25
CA MET A 132 -10.45 6.01 -6.63
C MET A 132 -11.14 5.02 -5.70
N GLN A 133 -11.17 3.73 -6.06
CA GLN A 133 -11.73 2.71 -5.17
C GLN A 133 -10.86 2.51 -3.92
N ARG A 134 -9.53 2.54 -4.04
CA ARG A 134 -8.61 2.45 -2.88
C ARG A 134 -8.89 3.54 -1.85
N LYS A 135 -9.23 4.76 -2.25
CA LYS A 135 -9.51 5.86 -1.32
C LYS A 135 -10.65 5.56 -0.33
N ARG A 136 -11.54 4.62 -0.63
CA ARG A 136 -12.67 4.26 0.25
C ARG A 136 -12.22 3.75 1.61
N ILE A 137 -11.00 3.22 1.72
CA ILE A 137 -10.44 2.76 3.00
C ILE A 137 -10.29 3.88 4.03
N LEU A 138 -10.24 5.15 3.60
CA LEU A 138 -10.13 6.31 4.47
C LEU A 138 -11.45 6.69 5.17
N THR A 139 -12.60 6.22 4.65
CA THR A 139 -13.93 6.66 5.09
C THR A 139 -14.93 5.53 5.34
N ARG A 140 -14.49 4.26 5.26
CA ARG A 140 -15.31 3.09 5.59
C ARG A 140 -15.55 3.00 7.11
N ASP A 141 -16.43 2.08 7.57
CA ASP A 141 -16.81 1.91 8.99
C ASP A 141 -15.59 1.70 9.92
N ASN A 142 -14.60 0.91 9.49
CA ASN A 142 -13.33 0.77 10.18
C ASN A 142 -12.22 1.38 9.29
N PRO A 143 -12.06 2.72 9.33
CA PRO A 143 -11.18 3.41 8.42
C PRO A 143 -9.71 3.15 8.74
N LEU A 144 -8.88 3.18 7.70
CA LEU A 144 -7.43 3.11 7.86
C LEU A 144 -6.91 4.28 8.68
N GLU A 145 -6.11 4.01 9.72
CA GLU A 145 -5.32 5.04 10.39
C GLU A 145 -4.09 5.39 9.51
N LEU A 146 -4.11 6.55 8.88
CA LEU A 146 -3.08 6.97 7.94
C LEU A 146 -2.23 8.10 8.50
N ARG A 147 -0.92 7.88 8.60
CA ARG A 147 0.08 8.90 8.94
C ARG A 147 1.03 9.08 7.76
N VAL A 148 0.94 10.20 7.09
CA VAL A 148 1.75 10.47 5.90
C VAL A 148 2.63 11.71 6.07
N ILE A 149 3.87 11.59 5.63
CA ILE A 149 4.82 12.70 5.50
C ILE A 149 5.01 12.95 4.01
N LEU A 150 4.59 14.10 3.55
CA LEU A 150 4.83 14.59 2.19
C LEU A 150 6.10 15.43 2.16
N SER A 151 6.99 15.17 1.22
CA SER A 151 8.06 16.12 0.94
C SER A 151 7.49 17.40 0.35
N GLU A 152 8.04 18.56 0.68
CA GLU A 152 7.70 19.81 -0.04
C GLU A 152 7.91 19.65 -1.55
N ALA A 153 8.90 18.87 -1.99
CA ALA A 153 9.14 18.61 -3.40
C ALA A 153 7.95 17.90 -4.07
N SER A 154 7.32 16.93 -3.40
CA SER A 154 6.15 16.24 -3.94
C SER A 154 4.93 17.17 -4.15
N LEU A 155 4.89 18.28 -3.42
CA LEU A 155 3.86 19.30 -3.54
C LEU A 155 4.21 20.39 -4.57
N ARG A 156 5.50 20.69 -4.77
CA ARG A 156 5.95 21.68 -5.74
C ARG A 156 6.12 21.14 -7.15
N ASN A 157 6.24 19.84 -7.32
CA ASN A 157 6.22 19.20 -8.63
C ASN A 157 4.83 19.38 -9.27
N VAL A 158 4.76 20.20 -10.31
CA VAL A 158 3.49 20.48 -10.99
C VAL A 158 3.07 19.25 -11.81
N VAL A 159 1.94 18.68 -11.43
CA VAL A 159 1.28 17.58 -12.16
C VAL A 159 0.06 18.16 -12.90
N GLY A 160 0.08 18.06 -14.22
CA GLY A 160 -0.97 18.62 -15.08
C GLY A 160 -0.88 20.13 -15.20
N SER A 161 -1.66 20.86 -14.42
CA SER A 161 -1.75 22.32 -14.49
C SER A 161 -1.87 22.96 -13.10
N PRO A 162 -1.64 24.29 -12.97
CA PRO A 162 -1.92 25.02 -11.73
C PRO A 162 -3.32 24.76 -11.17
N ALA A 163 -4.33 24.64 -12.01
CA ALA A 163 -5.71 24.36 -11.59
C ALA A 163 -5.84 22.96 -10.97
N VAL A 164 -5.15 21.94 -11.52
CA VAL A 164 -5.10 20.59 -10.95
C VAL A 164 -4.41 20.62 -9.60
N MET A 165 -3.27 21.29 -9.50
CA MET A 165 -2.53 21.40 -8.24
C MET A 165 -3.33 22.11 -7.14
N ARG A 166 -4.06 23.18 -7.49
CA ARG A 166 -4.92 23.89 -6.52
C ARG A 166 -5.98 22.96 -5.94
N LYS A 167 -6.70 22.22 -6.77
CA LYS A 167 -7.69 21.23 -6.32
C LYS A 167 -7.03 20.13 -5.47
N GLN A 168 -5.82 19.72 -5.81
CA GLN A 168 -5.07 18.72 -5.05
C GLN A 168 -4.73 19.22 -3.64
N TYR A 169 -4.33 20.47 -3.49
CA TYR A 169 -4.06 21.06 -2.16
C TYR A 169 -5.34 21.21 -1.34
N GLU A 170 -6.42 21.66 -1.95
CA GLU A 170 -7.75 21.75 -1.32
C GLU A 170 -8.21 20.37 -0.80
N GLU A 171 -8.01 19.31 -1.59
CA GLU A 171 -8.34 17.94 -1.18
C GLU A 171 -7.48 17.47 0.00
N ILE A 172 -6.17 17.75 0.01
CA ILE A 172 -5.31 17.40 1.15
C ILE A 172 -5.76 18.14 2.43
N ILE A 173 -6.13 19.43 2.31
CA ILE A 173 -6.65 20.20 3.45
C ILE A 173 -7.95 19.57 3.97
N ARG A 174 -8.88 19.23 3.09
CA ARG A 174 -10.14 18.56 3.44
C ARG A 174 -9.91 17.21 4.12
N LEU A 175 -9.00 16.40 3.58
CA LEU A 175 -8.67 15.09 4.16
C LEU A 175 -7.97 15.22 5.52
N ALA A 176 -7.21 16.29 5.75
CA ALA A 176 -6.56 16.54 7.05
C ALA A 176 -7.56 16.83 8.19
N GLU A 177 -8.85 17.04 7.88
CA GLU A 177 -9.91 17.17 8.88
C GLU A 177 -10.43 15.82 9.41
N LEU A 178 -10.07 14.70 8.74
CA LEU A 178 -10.47 13.37 9.19
C LEU A 178 -9.63 12.94 10.41
N ASN A 179 -10.30 12.43 11.44
CA ASN A 179 -9.66 12.03 12.70
C ASN A 179 -8.64 10.89 12.57
N ASN A 180 -8.78 10.06 11.54
CA ASN A 180 -7.90 8.93 11.25
C ASN A 180 -6.73 9.30 10.33
N LEU A 181 -6.60 10.57 9.91
CA LEU A 181 -5.51 11.03 9.04
C LEU A 181 -4.59 12.02 9.76
N THR A 182 -3.30 11.76 9.68
CA THR A 182 -2.25 12.68 10.09
C THR A 182 -1.38 13.02 8.88
N ILE A 183 -1.40 14.26 8.43
CA ILE A 183 -0.66 14.72 7.27
C ILE A 183 0.37 15.77 7.70
N GLN A 184 1.64 15.48 7.48
CA GLN A 184 2.75 16.39 7.77
C GLN A 184 3.55 16.69 6.49
N ILE A 185 4.22 17.82 6.46
CA ILE A 185 5.04 18.25 5.34
C ILE A 185 6.48 18.39 5.82
N LEU A 186 7.42 17.76 5.12
CA LEU A 186 8.85 17.95 5.34
C LEU A 186 9.35 19.08 4.44
N PRO A 187 9.70 20.26 4.99
CA PRO A 187 10.14 21.40 4.21
C PRO A 187 11.49 21.14 3.51
N ALA A 188 11.67 21.67 2.30
CA ALA A 188 12.91 21.53 1.54
C ALA A 188 14.13 22.15 2.23
N LYS A 189 13.92 23.22 2.99
CA LYS A 189 14.99 23.95 3.68
C LYS A 189 15.38 23.38 5.05
N HIS A 190 14.70 22.33 5.54
CA HIS A 190 15.02 21.72 6.83
C HIS A 190 16.23 20.80 6.72
N GLU A 191 17.23 20.99 7.58
CA GLU A 191 18.43 20.16 7.67
C GLU A 191 18.10 18.86 8.42
N THR A 192 17.54 17.88 7.73
CA THR A 192 17.25 16.55 8.26
C THR A 192 17.49 15.48 7.21
N TYR A 193 17.48 14.21 7.66
CA TYR A 193 17.52 13.06 6.77
C TYR A 193 16.34 13.10 5.78
N ARG A 194 16.61 12.69 4.54
CA ARG A 194 15.61 12.47 3.50
C ARG A 194 15.83 11.12 2.84
N CYS A 195 14.79 10.30 2.82
CA CYS A 195 14.80 9.09 2.03
C CYS A 195 14.53 9.46 0.56
N ALA A 196 15.35 8.94 -0.36
CA ALA A 196 15.23 9.26 -1.78
C ALA A 196 14.04 8.56 -2.46
N TYR A 197 13.52 7.49 -1.88
CA TYR A 197 12.41 6.70 -2.40
C TYR A 197 11.28 6.66 -1.38
N ASP A 198 10.08 6.47 -1.87
CA ASP A 198 8.88 6.26 -1.08
C ASP A 198 8.88 4.89 -0.40
N PHE A 199 8.17 4.82 0.70
CA PHE A 199 7.89 3.57 1.40
C PHE A 199 6.64 3.69 2.25
N ASN A 200 6.01 2.54 2.48
CA ASN A 200 4.84 2.40 3.32
C ASN A 200 5.09 1.29 4.36
N LEU A 201 4.90 1.63 5.63
CA LEU A 201 4.85 0.67 6.73
C LEU A 201 3.37 0.38 6.99
N MET A 202 2.96 -0.89 6.91
CA MET A 202 1.58 -1.34 7.08
C MET A 202 1.47 -2.23 8.30
N GLU A 203 0.49 -1.94 9.15
CA GLU A 203 0.23 -2.64 10.40
C GLU A 203 -1.15 -3.28 10.35
N PHE A 204 -1.25 -4.55 10.74
CA PHE A 204 -2.48 -5.37 10.65
C PHE A 204 -3.06 -5.74 12.02
N GLY A 205 -2.49 -5.22 13.11
CA GLY A 205 -2.79 -5.63 14.47
C GLY A 205 -2.14 -6.97 14.81
N GLU A 206 -2.89 -7.86 15.46
CA GLU A 206 -2.38 -9.18 15.87
C GLU A 206 -2.46 -10.22 14.73
N SER A 207 -3.17 -9.92 13.64
CA SER A 207 -3.47 -10.90 12.60
C SER A 207 -2.30 -11.20 11.68
N LEU A 208 -1.46 -10.22 11.38
CA LEU A 208 -0.32 -10.34 10.49
C LEU A 208 0.84 -9.47 10.99
N PRO A 209 2.09 -9.83 10.69
CA PRO A 209 3.24 -8.98 11.00
C PRO A 209 3.16 -7.65 10.25
N THR A 210 3.80 -6.63 10.80
CA THR A 210 4.04 -5.38 10.06
C THR A 210 4.84 -5.66 8.81
N VAL A 211 4.52 -4.99 7.72
CA VAL A 211 5.28 -5.09 6.47
C VAL A 211 5.77 -3.72 6.00
N VAL A 212 6.85 -3.73 5.25
CA VAL A 212 7.35 -2.58 4.50
C VAL A 212 7.09 -2.80 3.02
N GLN A 213 6.43 -1.87 2.38
CA GLN A 213 6.27 -1.84 0.93
C GLN A 213 7.08 -0.70 0.33
N MET A 214 7.67 -0.95 -0.81
CA MET A 214 8.41 0.02 -1.64
C MET A 214 8.05 -0.22 -3.11
N ASP A 215 7.91 0.86 -3.87
CA ASP A 215 7.76 0.74 -5.32
C ASP A 215 9.08 0.30 -5.97
N THR A 216 9.00 -0.50 -7.01
CA THR A 216 10.13 -0.94 -7.80
C THR A 216 10.30 -0.05 -9.05
N VAL A 217 11.49 -0.07 -9.64
CA VAL A 217 11.84 0.79 -10.80
C VAL A 217 10.94 0.51 -12.02
N ASP A 218 10.43 -0.71 -12.14
CA ASP A 218 9.52 -1.15 -13.19
C ASP A 218 8.02 -0.86 -12.89
N GLY A 219 7.76 -0.05 -11.84
CA GLY A 219 6.39 0.32 -11.43
C GLY A 219 5.65 -0.78 -10.67
N GLY A 220 6.33 -1.86 -10.31
CA GLY A 220 5.80 -2.91 -9.45
C GLY A 220 5.90 -2.56 -7.96
N SER A 221 5.61 -3.53 -7.10
CA SER A 221 5.65 -3.39 -5.65
C SER A 221 6.46 -4.50 -5.00
N ASN A 222 7.39 -4.14 -4.14
CA ASN A 222 8.17 -5.05 -3.31
C ASN A 222 7.72 -4.92 -1.86
N VAL A 223 7.49 -6.06 -1.20
CA VAL A 223 7.01 -6.13 0.19
C VAL A 223 7.93 -7.04 0.99
N THR A 224 8.25 -6.65 2.22
CA THR A 224 9.06 -7.45 3.15
C THR A 224 8.48 -7.36 4.56
N ASP A 225 8.50 -8.48 5.27
CA ASP A 225 8.14 -8.65 6.68
C ASP A 225 9.37 -8.89 7.58
N LYS A 226 10.59 -8.70 7.04
CA LYS A 226 11.82 -8.91 7.80
C LYS A 226 11.98 -7.87 8.90
N ASP A 227 12.09 -8.30 10.16
CA ASP A 227 12.23 -7.43 11.34
C ASP A 227 13.32 -6.37 11.18
N THR A 228 14.47 -6.73 10.58
CA THR A 228 15.58 -5.80 10.36
C THR A 228 15.22 -4.66 9.40
N GLU A 229 14.42 -4.94 8.36
CA GLU A 229 13.94 -3.92 7.44
C GLU A 229 12.83 -3.09 8.07
N ILE A 230 11.87 -3.71 8.76
CA ILE A 230 10.80 -3.02 9.50
C ILE A 230 11.42 -2.03 10.49
N TRP A 231 12.40 -2.48 11.30
CA TRP A 231 13.10 -1.62 12.23
C TRP A 231 13.82 -0.45 11.53
N ARG A 232 14.53 -0.73 10.42
CA ARG A 232 15.25 0.28 9.64
C ARG A 232 14.32 1.35 9.07
N PHE A 233 13.19 0.95 8.48
CA PHE A 233 12.22 1.88 7.91
C PHE A 233 11.41 2.61 8.96
N SER A 234 11.10 1.99 10.09
CA SER A 234 10.49 2.68 11.24
C SER A 234 11.38 3.81 11.74
N ARG A 235 12.68 3.58 11.91
CA ARG A 235 13.62 4.65 12.29
C ARG A 235 13.71 5.76 11.24
N ARG A 236 13.70 5.41 9.95
CA ARG A 236 13.67 6.42 8.88
C ARG A 236 12.43 7.28 8.97
N TYR A 237 11.28 6.65 9.17
CA TYR A 237 10.02 7.38 9.32
C TYR A 237 10.05 8.32 10.52
N ASP A 238 10.55 7.87 11.69
CA ASP A 238 10.63 8.70 12.89
C ASP A 238 11.50 9.93 12.67
N VAL A 239 12.67 9.79 12.05
CA VAL A 239 13.56 10.94 11.74
C VAL A 239 12.89 11.90 10.75
N LEU A 240 12.17 11.40 9.75
CA LEU A 240 11.42 12.23 8.79
C LEU A 240 10.28 12.98 9.50
N ARG A 241 9.55 12.30 10.39
CA ARG A 241 8.45 12.89 11.20
C ARG A 241 8.97 14.01 12.09
N ASP A 242 10.09 13.78 12.77
CA ASP A 242 10.67 14.76 13.70
C ASP A 242 11.20 16.01 12.97
N GLY A 243 11.58 15.87 11.69
CA GLY A 243 11.95 16.98 10.82
C GLY A 243 10.76 17.65 10.11
N ALA A 244 9.58 17.04 10.14
CA ALA A 244 8.40 17.57 9.46
C ALA A 244 7.72 18.68 10.26
N LEU A 245 6.96 19.54 9.58
CA LEU A 245 6.16 20.56 10.23
C LEU A 245 5.15 19.94 11.19
N PRO A 246 4.81 20.61 12.31
CA PRO A 246 3.67 20.21 13.13
C PRO A 246 2.40 20.06 12.30
N VAL A 247 1.57 19.04 12.60
CA VAL A 247 0.34 18.71 11.85
C VAL A 247 -0.53 19.94 11.58
N GLY A 248 -0.77 20.79 12.59
CA GLY A 248 -1.57 22.01 12.47
C GLY A 248 -1.01 23.06 11.51
N ARG A 249 0.23 22.90 11.01
CA ARG A 249 0.83 23.80 10.01
C ARG A 249 0.57 23.37 8.57
N THR A 250 0.13 22.14 8.34
CA THR A 250 -0.13 21.59 7.00
C THR A 250 -1.15 22.44 6.21
N PRO A 251 -2.33 22.81 6.75
CA PRO A 251 -3.29 23.63 5.99
C PRO A 251 -2.73 24.99 5.61
N LYS A 252 -2.00 25.66 6.53
CA LYS A 252 -1.38 26.94 6.23
C LYS A 252 -0.35 26.82 5.11
N PHE A 253 0.52 25.83 5.18
CA PHE A 253 1.56 25.60 4.16
C PHE A 253 0.95 25.39 2.77
N LEU A 254 -0.12 24.56 2.67
CA LEU A 254 -0.81 24.31 1.42
C LEU A 254 -1.54 25.57 0.87
N ASN A 255 -2.15 26.37 1.74
CA ASN A 255 -2.75 27.63 1.36
C ASN A 255 -1.71 28.64 0.84
N ASP A 256 -0.49 28.63 1.38
CA ASP A 256 0.60 29.48 0.87
C ASP A 256 1.02 28.98 -0.53
N LEU A 257 1.11 27.66 -0.78
CA LEU A 257 1.35 27.11 -2.13
C LEU A 257 0.25 27.46 -3.13
N VAL A 258 -1.02 27.50 -2.72
CA VAL A 258 -2.14 27.93 -3.59
C VAL A 258 -1.95 29.35 -4.10
N ARG A 259 -1.30 30.21 -3.32
CA ARG A 259 -1.03 31.62 -3.71
C ARG A 259 0.17 31.77 -4.63
N GLU A 260 1.05 30.77 -4.64
CA GLU A 260 2.27 30.75 -5.46
C GLU A 260 2.04 30.25 -6.90
N ILE A 261 0.88 29.60 -7.19
CA ILE A 261 0.57 28.96 -8.49
C ILE A 261 -0.53 29.65 -9.30
#